data_34ef4d92174373f681d7c0846d3a927d
#
_entry.id   34ef4d92174373f681d7c0846d3a927d
#
_cell.length_a   1.000
_cell.length_b   1.000
_cell.length_c   1.000
_cell.angle_alpha   90.00
_cell.angle_beta   90.00
_cell.angle_gamma   90.00
#
_symmetry.space_group_name_H-M   'P 1'
#
loop_
_entity.id
_entity.type
_entity.pdbx_description
1 polymer ?
#
loop_
_entity_poly.entity_id
_entity_poly.type
_entity_poly.pdbx_seq_one_letter_code
_entity_poly.pdbx_strand_id
1 'polypeptide(L)'
;KYKRIFKPNSFDLVISDEAHRSLGQRSRNVFEYFIGFKLGLTATPRDFLKSVNEDDMSMTDPKQLEKRLMLDTYSIFGCDDGEPTYRYTLLDGVKDGFLINPTVVDVETGLSADIMSKEGLTFKGVDKDGNDVPEQTFFKKDFERKFKSNETNLSFCDAFIQNAIRDPFTNEIGKTLVFCVSQKHALKITTILNELAEKYFPNQYQSDFAIQVTSDVTNPDPQQMTIDFKNNNLRGNSPLNELYKTSKARVCVTVGMMTTGYDCRDLLNICLFRPVFSPTEFIQ
;
A
#
# COMPACT_ATOMS: atom_id res chain seq x y z
N LYS A 1 13.19 -14.92 -23.47
CA LYS A 1 12.13 -15.01 -24.50
C LYS A 1 12.24 -13.85 -25.49
N TYR A 2 12.35 -12.57 -25.05
CA TYR A 2 12.45 -11.39 -25.92
C TYR A 2 13.69 -11.39 -26.84
N LYS A 3 14.86 -11.87 -26.38
CA LYS A 3 16.09 -11.98 -27.20
C LYS A 3 15.94 -12.89 -28.43
N ARG A 4 14.94 -13.76 -28.46
CA ARG A 4 14.64 -14.61 -29.63
C ARG A 4 13.73 -13.91 -30.64
N ILE A 5 13.04 -12.85 -30.22
CA ILE A 5 12.04 -12.16 -31.04
C ILE A 5 12.60 -10.84 -31.55
N PHE A 6 13.36 -10.13 -30.72
CA PHE A 6 13.86 -8.78 -31.01
C PHE A 6 15.39 -8.74 -31.02
N LYS A 7 15.96 -7.98 -31.94
CA LYS A 7 17.39 -7.66 -31.96
C LYS A 7 17.67 -6.49 -30.99
N PRO A 8 18.93 -6.26 -30.55
CA PRO A 8 19.30 -5.16 -29.69
C PRO A 8 18.87 -3.77 -30.20
N ASN A 9 18.86 -3.56 -31.50
CA ASN A 9 18.50 -2.33 -32.22
C ASN A 9 17.05 -2.32 -32.72
N SER A 10 16.17 -3.16 -32.18
CA SER A 10 14.76 -3.21 -32.63
C SER A 10 13.92 -2.04 -32.14
N PHE A 11 14.39 -1.29 -31.14
CA PHE A 11 13.68 -0.15 -30.56
C PHE A 11 14.63 1.03 -30.37
N ASP A 12 14.18 2.20 -30.75
CA ASP A 12 14.91 3.46 -30.59
C ASP A 12 14.73 4.04 -29.19
N LEU A 13 13.62 3.70 -28.53
CA LEU A 13 13.28 4.15 -27.18
C LEU A 13 12.67 3.01 -26.36
N VAL A 14 13.15 2.86 -25.14
CA VAL A 14 12.63 1.92 -24.12
C VAL A 14 12.11 2.74 -22.95
N ILE A 15 10.80 2.68 -22.71
CA ILE A 15 10.14 3.37 -21.61
C ILE A 15 9.86 2.37 -20.48
N SER A 16 10.25 2.72 -19.26
CA SER A 16 9.89 1.99 -18.05
C SER A 16 8.97 2.84 -17.18
N ASP A 17 7.72 2.43 -17.08
CA ASP A 17 6.83 2.91 -16.04
C ASP A 17 7.16 2.21 -14.72
N GLU A 18 6.92 2.89 -13.58
CA GLU A 18 7.33 2.43 -12.25
C GLU A 18 8.82 2.01 -12.20
N ALA A 19 9.69 2.90 -12.71
CA ALA A 19 11.09 2.61 -12.96
C ALA A 19 11.84 2.08 -11.73
N HIS A 20 11.45 2.49 -10.52
CA HIS A 20 12.00 2.00 -9.25
C HIS A 20 11.80 0.48 -9.04
N ARG A 21 10.81 -0.14 -9.71
CA ARG A 21 10.59 -1.60 -9.71
C ARG A 21 11.45 -2.32 -10.74
N SER A 22 11.98 -1.59 -11.71
CA SER A 22 12.78 -2.13 -12.80
C SER A 22 14.24 -2.37 -12.42
N LEU A 23 14.64 -2.11 -11.19
CA LEU A 23 16.00 -2.30 -10.66
C LEU A 23 16.39 -3.77 -10.50
N GLY A 24 15.41 -4.68 -10.44
CA GLY A 24 15.67 -6.12 -10.31
C GLY A 24 16.40 -6.70 -11.54
N GLN A 25 17.29 -7.67 -11.31
CA GLN A 25 18.19 -8.27 -12.30
C GLN A 25 17.49 -8.68 -13.63
N ARG A 26 16.23 -9.16 -13.58
CA ARG A 26 15.50 -9.55 -14.78
C ARG A 26 15.09 -8.37 -15.66
N SER A 27 14.62 -7.30 -15.05
CA SER A 27 14.20 -6.08 -15.76
C SER A 27 15.41 -5.33 -16.28
N ARG A 28 16.48 -5.24 -15.48
CA ARG A 28 17.74 -4.64 -15.87
C ARG A 28 18.32 -5.28 -17.12
N ASN A 29 18.31 -6.61 -17.22
CA ASN A 29 18.76 -7.32 -18.43
C ASN A 29 18.01 -6.90 -19.71
N VAL A 30 16.78 -6.41 -19.60
CA VAL A 30 16.01 -5.89 -20.74
C VAL A 30 16.60 -4.54 -21.17
N PHE A 31 16.85 -3.64 -20.20
CA PHE A 31 17.45 -2.33 -20.48
C PHE A 31 18.87 -2.44 -21.04
N GLU A 32 19.68 -3.33 -20.51
CA GLU A 32 21.05 -3.56 -20.99
C GLU A 32 21.09 -4.19 -22.39
N TYR A 33 20.07 -4.97 -22.75
CA TYR A 33 20.02 -5.64 -24.05
C TYR A 33 19.69 -4.68 -25.19
N PHE A 34 18.76 -3.75 -25.01
CA PHE A 34 18.39 -2.79 -26.05
C PHE A 34 19.30 -1.57 -26.01
N ILE A 35 19.77 -1.13 -27.16
CA ILE A 35 20.73 -0.03 -27.32
C ILE A 35 20.08 1.34 -27.51
N GLY A 36 18.74 1.41 -27.65
CA GLY A 36 17.99 2.64 -27.78
C GLY A 36 18.02 3.53 -26.53
N PHE A 37 17.47 4.73 -26.64
CA PHE A 37 17.29 5.64 -25.51
C PHE A 37 16.44 4.99 -24.41
N LYS A 38 16.68 5.41 -23.17
CA LYS A 38 15.97 4.87 -21.99
C LYS A 38 15.29 6.00 -21.26
N LEU A 39 13.99 5.82 -20.97
CA LEU A 39 13.19 6.72 -20.20
C LEU A 39 12.57 5.99 -19.02
N GLY A 40 12.86 6.44 -17.81
CA GLY A 40 12.25 5.95 -16.58
C GLY A 40 11.23 6.94 -16.05
N LEU A 41 10.02 6.47 -15.76
CA LEU A 41 8.97 7.23 -15.09
C LEU A 41 8.74 6.63 -13.70
N THR A 42 8.80 7.45 -12.66
CA THR A 42 8.54 6.99 -11.29
C THR A 42 8.17 8.15 -10.38
N ALA A 43 7.19 7.93 -9.51
CA ALA A 43 6.88 8.86 -8.43
C ALA A 43 7.87 8.76 -7.26
N THR A 44 8.61 7.64 -7.16
CA THR A 44 9.44 7.29 -6.00
C THR A 44 10.78 6.71 -6.44
N PRO A 45 11.66 7.55 -7.01
CA PRO A 45 13.00 7.11 -7.39
C PRO A 45 13.77 6.63 -6.15
N ARG A 46 14.57 5.61 -6.29
CA ARG A 46 15.46 5.12 -5.25
C ARG A 46 16.83 5.79 -5.43
N ASP A 47 17.25 6.52 -4.43
CA ASP A 47 18.53 7.20 -4.36
C ASP A 47 19.35 6.62 -3.20
N PHE A 48 20.11 5.57 -3.48
CA PHE A 48 20.97 4.94 -2.48
C PHE A 48 22.30 5.69 -2.30
N LEU A 49 22.69 6.52 -3.24
CA LEU A 49 23.97 7.24 -3.17
C LEU A 49 23.92 8.40 -2.18
N LYS A 50 22.79 9.11 -2.08
CA LYS A 50 22.62 10.21 -1.11
C LYS A 50 22.55 9.75 0.35
N SER A 51 22.24 8.48 0.60
CA SER A 51 22.13 7.92 1.95
C SER A 51 23.42 7.32 2.50
N VAL A 52 24.48 7.27 1.70
CA VAL A 52 25.78 6.73 2.12
C VAL A 52 26.65 7.87 2.63
N ASN A 53 26.93 7.91 3.93
CA ASN A 53 27.92 8.83 4.49
C ASN A 53 29.30 8.53 3.87
N GLU A 54 30.07 9.58 3.57
CA GLU A 54 31.40 9.44 2.97
C GLU A 54 32.35 8.55 3.82
N ASP A 55 32.14 8.50 5.13
CA ASP A 55 32.87 7.63 6.05
C ASP A 55 32.59 6.14 5.87
N ASP A 56 31.39 5.77 5.39
CA ASP A 56 31.04 4.39 5.07
C ASP A 56 31.62 3.91 3.72
N MET A 57 32.03 4.81 2.86
CA MET A 57 32.64 4.47 1.56
C MET A 57 34.03 3.86 1.68
N SER A 58 34.74 4.12 2.77
CA SER A 58 36.11 3.62 2.97
C SER A 58 36.23 2.14 3.30
N MET A 59 35.10 1.49 3.64
CA MET A 59 35.07 0.08 4.06
C MET A 59 34.31 -0.84 3.09
N THR A 60 33.93 -0.39 1.90
CA THR A 60 33.04 -1.14 1.05
C THR A 60 33.79 -2.05 0.08
N ASP A 61 33.58 -3.35 0.23
CA ASP A 61 33.87 -4.35 -0.80
C ASP A 61 33.34 -3.85 -2.15
N PRO A 62 34.15 -3.77 -3.22
CA PRO A 62 33.72 -3.35 -4.56
C PRO A 62 32.45 -4.01 -5.05
N LYS A 63 32.19 -5.26 -4.65
CA LYS A 63 30.96 -5.99 -4.98
C LYS A 63 29.71 -5.44 -4.25
N GLN A 64 29.89 -4.86 -3.07
CA GLN A 64 28.77 -4.25 -2.34
C GLN A 64 28.43 -2.87 -2.93
N LEU A 65 29.46 -2.10 -3.31
CA LEU A 65 29.28 -0.85 -4.02
C LEU A 65 28.58 -1.06 -5.35
N GLU A 66 29.02 -2.04 -6.12
CA GLU A 66 28.36 -2.42 -7.40
C GLU A 66 26.91 -2.82 -7.18
N LYS A 67 26.60 -3.61 -6.14
CA LYS A 67 25.20 -3.94 -5.79
C LYS A 67 24.37 -2.72 -5.40
N ARG A 68 24.95 -1.73 -4.72
CA ARG A 68 24.25 -0.49 -4.33
C ARG A 68 23.99 0.40 -5.54
N LEU A 69 24.98 0.61 -6.40
CA LEU A 69 24.79 1.31 -7.68
C LEU A 69 23.73 0.63 -8.56
N MET A 70 23.66 -0.70 -8.50
CA MET A 70 22.63 -1.47 -9.19
C MET A 70 21.20 -1.25 -8.66
N LEU A 71 21.03 -0.68 -7.49
CA LEU A 71 19.74 -0.41 -6.88
C LEU A 71 19.35 1.08 -6.94
N ASP A 72 20.18 1.91 -7.59
CA ASP A 72 19.92 3.32 -7.79
C ASP A 72 19.17 3.56 -9.10
N THR A 73 18.01 4.23 -9.01
CA THR A 73 17.17 4.52 -10.17
C THR A 73 17.86 5.52 -11.10
N TYR A 74 18.52 6.51 -10.55
CA TYR A 74 19.15 7.58 -11.33
C TYR A 74 20.28 7.05 -12.21
N SER A 75 21.19 6.27 -11.63
CA SER A 75 22.31 5.66 -12.35
C SER A 75 21.87 4.75 -13.51
N ILE A 76 20.76 4.00 -13.34
CA ILE A 76 20.27 3.11 -14.40
C ILE A 76 19.76 3.88 -15.63
N PHE A 77 19.23 5.09 -15.40
CA PHE A 77 18.70 5.93 -16.47
C PHE A 77 19.67 7.05 -16.91
N GLY A 78 20.93 6.98 -16.45
CA GLY A 78 22.01 7.91 -16.87
C GLY A 78 21.89 9.30 -16.24
N CYS A 79 21.25 9.41 -15.07
CA CYS A 79 21.20 10.63 -14.27
C CYS A 79 22.28 10.54 -13.18
N ASP A 80 23.56 10.61 -13.58
CA ASP A 80 24.70 10.32 -12.72
C ASP A 80 24.93 11.36 -11.61
N ASP A 81 24.34 12.55 -11.76
CA ASP A 81 24.31 13.61 -10.75
C ASP A 81 23.23 13.40 -9.66
N GLY A 82 22.42 12.35 -9.79
CA GLY A 82 21.31 12.05 -8.87
C GLY A 82 20.11 12.99 -9.03
N GLU A 83 20.06 13.77 -10.12
CA GLU A 83 18.92 14.62 -10.44
C GLU A 83 18.15 14.08 -11.66
N PRO A 84 16.81 14.08 -11.63
CA PRO A 84 16.03 13.62 -12.76
C PRO A 84 16.03 14.65 -13.89
N THR A 85 15.90 14.21 -15.13
CA THR A 85 15.74 15.09 -16.29
C THR A 85 14.51 16.00 -16.15
N TYR A 86 13.47 15.54 -15.49
CA TYR A 86 12.26 16.29 -15.20
C TYR A 86 11.67 15.87 -13.86
N ARG A 87 11.22 16.84 -13.06
CA ARG A 87 10.60 16.63 -11.76
C ARG A 87 9.27 17.37 -11.68
N TYR A 88 8.21 16.66 -11.29
CA TYR A 88 6.91 17.23 -10.96
C TYR A 88 6.45 16.61 -9.64
N THR A 89 6.42 17.41 -8.59
CA THR A 89 6.17 16.92 -7.22
C THR A 89 4.68 16.89 -6.90
N LEU A 90 4.32 16.19 -5.82
CA LEU A 90 2.96 16.23 -5.26
C LEU A 90 2.51 17.67 -4.99
N LEU A 91 3.41 18.51 -4.46
CA LEU A 91 3.12 19.91 -4.17
C LEU A 91 2.86 20.72 -5.44
N ASP A 92 3.59 20.45 -6.52
CA ASP A 92 3.34 21.09 -7.81
C ASP A 92 1.95 20.70 -8.33
N GLY A 93 1.57 19.42 -8.24
CA GLY A 93 0.27 18.93 -8.63
C GLY A 93 -0.89 19.54 -7.82
N VAL A 94 -0.70 19.75 -6.52
CA VAL A 94 -1.67 20.46 -5.68
C VAL A 94 -1.74 21.93 -6.03
N LYS A 95 -0.60 22.61 -6.24
CA LYS A 95 -0.51 24.01 -6.62
C LYS A 95 -1.19 24.29 -7.97
N ASP A 96 -0.99 23.40 -8.93
CA ASP A 96 -1.56 23.49 -10.27
C ASP A 96 -3.05 23.05 -10.29
N GLY A 97 -3.59 22.57 -9.18
CA GLY A 97 -5.00 22.17 -9.06
C GLY A 97 -5.33 20.79 -9.65
N PHE A 98 -4.33 19.99 -10.00
CA PHE A 98 -4.53 18.63 -10.50
C PHE A 98 -4.71 17.61 -9.37
N LEU A 99 -4.17 17.90 -8.18
CA LEU A 99 -4.25 17.04 -6.99
C LEU A 99 -4.88 17.80 -5.83
N ILE A 100 -5.56 17.05 -4.97
CA ILE A 100 -6.12 17.58 -3.72
C ILE A 100 -5.06 17.42 -2.63
N ASN A 101 -4.90 18.44 -1.77
CA ASN A 101 -4.01 18.32 -0.62
C ASN A 101 -4.58 17.30 0.37
N PRO A 102 -3.87 16.20 0.66
CA PRO A 102 -4.38 15.19 1.59
C PRO A 102 -4.39 15.72 3.03
N THR A 103 -5.45 15.41 3.76
CA THR A 103 -5.52 15.64 5.20
C THR A 103 -5.15 14.35 5.91
N VAL A 104 -4.14 14.41 6.78
CA VAL A 104 -3.70 13.26 7.58
C VAL A 104 -4.40 13.30 8.92
N VAL A 105 -5.05 12.19 9.28
CA VAL A 105 -5.60 11.94 10.63
C VAL A 105 -4.77 10.82 11.24
N ASP A 106 -4.03 11.14 12.27
CA ASP A 106 -3.28 10.16 13.05
C ASP A 106 -4.12 9.72 14.25
N VAL A 107 -4.30 8.41 14.41
CA VAL A 107 -5.08 7.82 15.49
C VAL A 107 -4.11 7.12 16.44
N GLU A 108 -3.81 7.77 17.55
CA GLU A 108 -3.03 7.17 18.61
C GLU A 108 -3.91 6.26 19.47
N THR A 109 -3.58 4.97 19.48
CA THR A 109 -4.07 4.06 20.51
C THR A 109 -3.08 4.07 21.68
N GLY A 110 -3.51 3.69 22.91
CA GLY A 110 -2.62 3.62 24.07
C GLY A 110 -1.38 2.74 23.90
N LEU A 111 -1.25 2.09 22.74
CA LEU A 111 -0.12 1.32 22.25
C LEU A 111 0.55 2.08 21.08
N SER A 112 1.16 3.23 21.36
CA SER A 112 1.82 3.99 20.31
C SER A 112 3.04 3.24 19.75
N ALA A 113 3.25 3.36 18.44
CA ALA A 113 4.41 2.75 17.78
C ALA A 113 5.75 3.27 18.36
N ASP A 114 5.76 4.42 18.98
CA ASP A 114 6.93 5.01 19.63
C ASP A 114 7.30 4.34 20.95
N ILE A 115 6.31 3.98 21.78
CA ILE A 115 6.55 3.20 23.00
C ILE A 115 7.13 1.83 22.62
N MET A 116 6.55 1.17 21.61
CA MET A 116 7.03 -0.14 21.14
C MET A 116 8.41 -0.08 20.50
N SER A 117 8.78 1.03 19.86
CA SER A 117 10.10 1.15 19.19
C SER A 117 11.25 1.34 20.17
N LYS A 118 10.99 1.95 21.32
CA LYS A 118 12.00 2.30 22.33
C LYS A 118 12.17 1.25 23.42
N GLU A 119 11.07 0.73 23.92
CA GLU A 119 11.07 -0.12 25.13
C GLU A 119 10.65 -1.55 24.85
N GLY A 120 9.98 -1.81 23.69
CA GLY A 120 9.27 -3.05 23.46
C GLY A 120 8.05 -3.20 24.39
N LEU A 121 7.11 -4.01 24.02
CA LEU A 121 5.96 -4.37 24.86
C LEU A 121 6.10 -5.81 25.32
N THR A 122 6.20 -5.97 26.63
CA THR A 122 6.30 -7.29 27.25
C THR A 122 4.95 -7.70 27.79
N PHE A 123 4.46 -8.85 27.34
CA PHE A 123 3.20 -9.42 27.81
C PHE A 123 3.46 -10.69 28.61
N LYS A 124 2.81 -10.78 29.77
CA LYS A 124 2.61 -12.02 30.50
C LYS A 124 1.29 -12.60 30.05
N GLY A 125 1.31 -13.73 29.41
CA GLY A 125 0.12 -14.45 28.98
C GLY A 125 -0.13 -15.69 29.81
N VAL A 126 -1.38 -16.12 29.83
CA VAL A 126 -1.77 -17.41 30.38
C VAL A 126 -2.29 -18.24 29.21
N ASP A 127 -1.88 -19.49 29.07
CA ASP A 127 -2.38 -20.39 28.03
C ASP A 127 -3.84 -20.80 28.30
N LYS A 128 -4.41 -21.56 27.37
CA LYS A 128 -5.80 -22.02 27.50
C LYS A 128 -6.03 -22.94 28.69
N ASP A 129 -4.97 -23.48 29.25
CA ASP A 129 -4.96 -24.44 30.39
C ASP A 129 -4.62 -23.74 31.71
N GLY A 130 -4.44 -22.40 31.69
CA GLY A 130 -4.19 -21.59 32.88
C GLY A 130 -2.73 -21.54 33.32
N ASN A 131 -1.78 -22.00 32.51
CA ASN A 131 -0.35 -21.92 32.82
C ASN A 131 0.27 -20.63 32.32
N ASP A 132 1.24 -20.10 33.06
CA ASP A 132 2.00 -18.92 32.64
C ASP A 132 2.79 -19.19 31.35
N VAL A 133 2.54 -18.41 30.34
CA VAL A 133 3.33 -18.43 29.09
C VAL A 133 4.57 -17.55 29.28
N PRO A 134 5.73 -17.94 28.74
CA PRO A 134 6.94 -17.13 28.82
C PRO A 134 6.71 -15.69 28.36
N GLU A 135 7.28 -14.72 29.07
CA GLU A 135 7.24 -13.31 28.70
C GLU A 135 7.73 -13.15 27.25
N GLN A 136 6.92 -12.49 26.41
CA GLN A 136 7.29 -12.14 25.05
C GLN A 136 7.36 -10.64 24.91
N THR A 137 8.50 -10.14 24.47
CA THR A 137 8.70 -8.72 24.15
C THR A 137 8.51 -8.50 22.66
N PHE A 138 7.61 -7.60 22.30
CA PHE A 138 7.31 -7.25 20.93
C PHE A 138 7.91 -5.86 20.62
N PHE A 139 8.62 -5.79 19.49
CA PHE A 139 9.17 -4.56 18.97
C PHE A 139 8.36 -4.09 17.75
N LYS A 140 8.58 -2.86 17.30
CA LYS A 140 7.87 -2.27 16.16
C LYS A 140 7.77 -3.21 14.93
N LYS A 141 8.84 -3.96 14.62
CA LYS A 141 8.87 -4.94 13.53
C LYS A 141 7.97 -6.17 13.73
N ASP A 142 7.57 -6.42 14.99
CA ASP A 142 6.75 -7.57 15.37
C ASP A 142 5.28 -7.19 15.50
N PHE A 143 4.97 -5.87 15.55
CA PHE A 143 3.66 -5.32 15.89
C PHE A 143 2.54 -6.00 15.12
N GLU A 144 2.67 -6.13 13.83
CA GLU A 144 1.59 -6.62 13.00
C GLU A 144 1.62 -8.11 12.70
N ARG A 145 2.78 -8.75 12.83
CA ARG A 145 2.87 -10.20 12.69
C ARG A 145 2.42 -10.95 13.93
N LYS A 146 2.71 -10.40 15.11
CA LYS A 146 2.49 -11.08 16.39
C LYS A 146 1.38 -10.43 17.23
N PHE A 147 1.21 -9.12 17.13
CA PHE A 147 0.24 -8.35 17.91
C PHE A 147 -1.05 -8.10 17.13
N LYS A 148 -1.91 -9.11 17.10
CA LYS A 148 -3.24 -9.04 16.44
C LYS A 148 -4.35 -8.96 17.48
N SER A 149 -4.34 -7.95 18.34
CA SER A 149 -5.43 -7.74 19.28
C SER A 149 -6.73 -7.42 18.55
N ASN A 150 -7.82 -8.08 18.94
CA ASN A 150 -9.15 -7.75 18.45
C ASN A 150 -9.52 -6.32 18.82
N GLU A 151 -9.15 -5.91 20.02
CA GLU A 151 -9.45 -4.60 20.60
C GLU A 151 -8.76 -3.47 19.82
N THR A 152 -7.50 -3.63 19.45
CA THR A 152 -6.76 -2.66 18.63
C THR A 152 -7.40 -2.51 17.24
N ASN A 153 -7.73 -3.62 16.59
CA ASN A 153 -8.37 -3.57 15.28
C ASN A 153 -9.77 -2.96 15.34
N LEU A 154 -10.52 -3.26 16.41
CA LEU A 154 -11.83 -2.65 16.66
C LEU A 154 -11.69 -1.12 16.86
N SER A 155 -10.72 -0.68 17.66
CA SER A 155 -10.45 0.74 17.89
C SER A 155 -10.07 1.47 16.61
N PHE A 156 -9.25 0.87 15.74
CA PHE A 156 -8.89 1.44 14.44
C PHE A 156 -10.09 1.56 13.51
N CYS A 157 -10.92 0.52 13.42
CA CYS A 157 -12.11 0.53 12.59
C CYS A 157 -13.15 1.54 13.10
N ASP A 158 -13.33 1.64 14.42
CA ASP A 158 -14.24 2.59 15.04
C ASP A 158 -13.78 4.04 14.81
N ALA A 159 -12.50 4.32 15.03
CA ALA A 159 -11.89 5.62 14.75
C ALA A 159 -12.02 6.01 13.27
N PHE A 160 -11.84 5.06 12.35
CA PHE A 160 -12.07 5.30 10.93
C PHE A 160 -13.52 5.72 10.67
N ILE A 161 -14.51 4.99 11.16
CA ILE A 161 -15.93 5.29 10.92
C ILE A 161 -16.30 6.68 11.46
N GLN A 162 -15.72 7.06 12.59
CA GLN A 162 -15.99 8.37 13.23
C GLN A 162 -15.34 9.54 12.50
N ASN A 163 -14.17 9.35 11.89
CA ASN A 163 -13.37 10.41 11.27
C ASN A 163 -13.39 10.40 9.73
N ALA A 164 -13.98 9.37 9.12
CA ALA A 164 -14.01 9.23 7.66
C ALA A 164 -14.68 10.43 6.99
N ILE A 165 -14.05 10.92 5.93
CA ILE A 165 -14.65 11.93 5.05
C ILE A 165 -15.87 11.30 4.39
N ARG A 166 -16.97 12.05 4.43
CA ARG A 166 -18.25 11.62 3.87
C ARG A 166 -18.46 12.20 2.48
N ASP A 167 -19.16 11.46 1.67
CA ASP A 167 -19.62 11.92 0.38
C ASP A 167 -20.52 13.16 0.55
N PRO A 168 -20.20 14.30 -0.07
CA PRO A 168 -20.93 15.55 0.14
C PRO A 168 -22.37 15.52 -0.36
N PHE A 169 -22.71 14.57 -1.25
CA PHE A 169 -24.06 14.48 -1.84
C PHE A 169 -24.94 13.51 -1.08
N THR A 170 -24.39 12.35 -0.69
CA THR A 170 -25.16 11.28 -0.04
C THR A 170 -25.03 11.28 1.48
N ASN A 171 -24.03 11.98 2.03
CA ASN A 171 -23.62 11.93 3.44
C ASN A 171 -23.22 10.53 3.94
N GLU A 172 -23.06 9.58 3.05
CA GLU A 172 -22.49 8.26 3.37
C GLU A 172 -20.98 8.38 3.56
N ILE A 173 -20.39 7.38 4.23
CA ILE A 173 -18.91 7.29 4.28
C ILE A 173 -18.38 7.26 2.85
N GLY A 174 -17.43 8.14 2.57
CA GLY A 174 -16.80 8.25 1.25
C GLY A 174 -16.10 6.95 0.87
N LYS A 175 -15.96 6.73 -0.44
CA LYS A 175 -15.24 5.57 -0.95
C LYS A 175 -13.86 5.47 -0.33
N THR A 176 -13.49 4.30 0.17
CA THR A 176 -12.32 4.11 1.05
C THR A 176 -11.50 2.90 0.62
N LEU A 177 -10.17 3.04 0.62
CA LEU A 177 -9.22 1.93 0.56
C LEU A 177 -8.62 1.70 1.96
N VAL A 178 -8.59 0.45 2.40
CA VAL A 178 -7.93 0.02 3.63
C VAL A 178 -6.82 -0.96 3.29
N PHE A 179 -5.58 -0.60 3.62
CA PHE A 179 -4.42 -1.45 3.39
C PHE A 179 -4.05 -2.23 4.65
N CYS A 180 -4.03 -3.55 4.54
CA CYS A 180 -3.74 -4.49 5.62
C CYS A 180 -2.40 -5.21 5.43
N VAL A 181 -1.87 -5.82 6.49
CA VAL A 181 -0.60 -6.56 6.51
C VAL A 181 -0.67 -7.89 5.77
N SER A 182 -1.81 -8.56 5.86
CA SER A 182 -2.02 -9.91 5.33
C SER A 182 -3.49 -10.14 4.99
N GLN A 183 -3.74 -11.17 4.20
CA GLN A 183 -5.10 -11.55 3.82
C GLN A 183 -5.99 -11.94 5.02
N LYS A 184 -5.41 -12.63 6.01
CA LYS A 184 -6.11 -12.93 7.28
C LYS A 184 -6.45 -11.67 8.06
N HIS A 185 -5.56 -10.68 8.04
CA HIS A 185 -5.83 -9.37 8.65
C HIS A 185 -6.93 -8.65 7.86
N ALA A 186 -6.86 -8.63 6.54
CA ALA A 186 -7.88 -8.02 5.69
C ALA A 186 -9.27 -8.64 5.92
N LEU A 187 -9.37 -9.96 6.02
CA LEU A 187 -10.63 -10.65 6.35
C LEU A 187 -11.18 -10.18 7.71
N LYS A 188 -10.32 -10.12 8.73
CA LYS A 188 -10.70 -9.69 10.07
C LYS A 188 -11.20 -8.24 10.09
N ILE A 189 -10.47 -7.32 9.44
CA ILE A 189 -10.87 -5.92 9.33
C ILE A 189 -12.18 -5.79 8.57
N THR A 190 -12.37 -6.54 7.48
CA THR A 190 -13.64 -6.57 6.73
C THR A 190 -14.80 -6.98 7.63
N THR A 191 -14.63 -8.02 8.44
CA THR A 191 -15.66 -8.49 9.38
C THR A 191 -15.99 -7.41 10.41
N ILE A 192 -14.98 -6.83 11.06
CA ILE A 192 -15.17 -5.77 12.08
C ILE A 192 -15.87 -4.56 11.47
N LEU A 193 -15.45 -4.11 10.28
CA LEU A 193 -16.08 -2.97 9.61
C LEU A 193 -17.54 -3.22 9.27
N ASN A 194 -17.90 -4.42 8.85
CA ASN A 194 -19.30 -4.78 8.58
C ASN A 194 -20.13 -4.85 9.86
N GLU A 195 -19.60 -5.39 10.96
CA GLU A 195 -20.24 -5.40 12.27
C GLU A 195 -20.46 -3.98 12.81
N LEU A 196 -19.47 -3.12 12.71
CA LEU A 196 -19.59 -1.72 13.10
C LEU A 196 -20.55 -0.96 12.19
N ALA A 197 -20.55 -1.22 10.90
CA ALA A 197 -21.48 -0.59 9.96
C ALA A 197 -22.92 -0.95 10.29
N GLU A 198 -23.22 -2.17 10.69
CA GLU A 198 -24.58 -2.54 11.14
C GLU A 198 -24.96 -1.82 12.42
N LYS A 199 -24.01 -1.58 13.33
CA LYS A 199 -24.23 -0.83 14.56
C LYS A 199 -24.48 0.66 14.29
N TYR A 200 -23.68 1.30 13.41
CA TYR A 200 -23.77 2.74 13.14
C TYR A 200 -24.81 3.11 12.07
N PHE A 201 -25.08 2.19 11.16
CA PHE A 201 -25.97 2.37 10.00
C PHE A 201 -26.90 1.14 9.84
N PRO A 202 -27.81 0.90 10.80
CA PRO A 202 -28.61 -0.32 10.84
C PRO A 202 -29.42 -0.52 9.54
N ASN A 203 -29.38 -1.73 9.00
CA ASN A 203 -30.06 -2.16 7.78
C ASN A 203 -29.66 -1.45 6.47
N GLN A 204 -28.59 -0.64 6.48
CA GLN A 204 -28.20 0.12 5.29
C GLN A 204 -27.36 -0.72 4.33
N TYR A 205 -26.38 -1.47 4.84
CA TYR A 205 -25.36 -2.14 4.02
C TYR A 205 -25.50 -3.67 3.93
N GLN A 206 -26.23 -4.31 4.83
CA GLN A 206 -26.46 -5.76 4.85
C GLN A 206 -25.17 -6.59 4.74
N SER A 207 -24.15 -6.24 5.52
CA SER A 207 -22.81 -6.86 5.52
C SER A 207 -21.98 -6.62 4.25
N ASP A 208 -22.35 -5.68 3.41
CA ASP A 208 -21.62 -5.30 2.19
C ASP A 208 -20.96 -3.91 2.29
N PHE A 209 -20.87 -3.34 3.48
CA PHE A 209 -20.18 -2.05 3.70
C PHE A 209 -18.71 -2.14 3.34
N ALA A 210 -18.03 -3.19 3.82
CA ALA A 210 -16.63 -3.46 3.53
C ALA A 210 -16.47 -4.80 2.81
N ILE A 211 -15.63 -4.82 1.78
CA ILE A 211 -15.36 -6.01 0.96
C ILE A 211 -13.86 -6.24 0.86
N GLN A 212 -13.44 -7.49 1.09
CA GLN A 212 -12.07 -7.90 0.91
C GLN A 212 -11.76 -8.12 -0.57
N VAL A 213 -10.72 -7.42 -1.07
CA VAL A 213 -10.20 -7.59 -2.43
C VAL A 213 -8.72 -7.94 -2.35
N THR A 214 -8.41 -9.22 -2.42
CA THR A 214 -7.06 -9.76 -2.31
C THR A 214 -6.82 -10.84 -3.36
N SER A 215 -5.57 -11.13 -3.70
CA SER A 215 -5.19 -12.07 -4.77
C SER A 215 -5.64 -13.51 -4.55
N ASP A 216 -5.99 -13.91 -3.33
CA ASP A 216 -6.41 -15.27 -2.99
C ASP A 216 -7.93 -15.47 -2.99
N VAL A 217 -8.69 -14.46 -3.33
CA VAL A 217 -10.14 -14.61 -3.48
C VAL A 217 -10.38 -15.39 -4.76
N THR A 218 -10.88 -16.61 -4.64
CA THR A 218 -11.05 -17.53 -5.77
C THR A 218 -12.24 -17.23 -6.65
N ASN A 219 -13.20 -16.44 -6.17
CA ASN A 219 -14.36 -16.00 -6.94
C ASN A 219 -15.07 -14.87 -6.20
N PRO A 220 -15.34 -13.69 -6.78
CA PRO A 220 -15.02 -13.29 -8.17
C PRO A 220 -13.53 -12.94 -8.39
N ASP A 221 -13.14 -12.76 -9.67
CA ASP A 221 -11.76 -12.36 -10.04
C ASP A 221 -11.37 -11.07 -9.32
N PRO A 222 -10.27 -11.05 -8.54
CA PRO A 222 -9.82 -9.87 -7.81
C PRO A 222 -9.55 -8.65 -8.70
N GLN A 223 -9.09 -8.85 -9.92
CA GLN A 223 -8.87 -7.75 -10.87
C GLN A 223 -10.21 -7.12 -11.29
N GLN A 224 -11.20 -7.94 -11.57
CA GLN A 224 -12.54 -7.45 -11.87
C GLN A 224 -13.15 -6.71 -10.66
N MET A 225 -12.93 -7.20 -9.44
CA MET A 225 -13.39 -6.52 -8.23
C MET A 225 -12.81 -5.12 -8.06
N THR A 226 -11.54 -4.88 -8.45
CA THR A 226 -10.94 -3.53 -8.42
C THR A 226 -11.61 -2.59 -9.42
N ILE A 227 -11.96 -3.09 -10.60
CA ILE A 227 -12.69 -2.34 -11.62
C ILE A 227 -14.11 -2.04 -11.14
N ASP A 228 -14.78 -3.03 -10.56
CA ASP A 228 -16.13 -2.91 -10.04
C ASP A 228 -16.18 -1.89 -8.89
N PHE A 229 -15.20 -1.87 -8.01
CA PHE A 229 -15.09 -0.86 -6.96
C PHE A 229 -14.91 0.54 -7.55
N LYS A 230 -14.02 0.73 -8.53
CA LYS A 230 -13.84 1.99 -9.23
C LYS A 230 -15.16 2.49 -9.85
N ASN A 231 -15.94 1.59 -10.44
CA ASN A 231 -17.17 1.89 -11.16
C ASN A 231 -18.43 1.88 -10.27
N ASN A 232 -18.31 1.79 -8.95
CA ASN A 232 -19.42 1.67 -8.00
C ASN A 232 -20.32 0.42 -8.25
N ASN A 233 -19.71 -0.65 -8.73
CA ASN A 233 -20.39 -1.93 -9.02
C ASN A 233 -19.90 -3.08 -8.15
N LEU A 234 -18.99 -2.85 -7.20
CA LEU A 234 -18.47 -3.89 -6.32
C LEU A 234 -19.59 -4.41 -5.42
N ARG A 235 -19.88 -5.69 -5.53
CA ARG A 235 -20.93 -6.39 -4.80
C ARG A 235 -20.29 -7.39 -3.84
N GLY A 236 -20.92 -7.56 -2.67
CA GLY A 236 -20.63 -8.65 -1.78
C GLY A 236 -21.21 -9.97 -2.27
N ASN A 237 -21.01 -11.00 -1.48
CA ASN A 237 -21.53 -12.35 -1.76
C ASN A 237 -23.04 -12.51 -1.44
N SER A 238 -23.76 -11.41 -1.20
CA SER A 238 -25.18 -11.46 -0.89
C SER A 238 -26.02 -11.79 -2.14
N PRO A 239 -26.84 -12.84 -2.13
CA PRO A 239 -27.68 -13.21 -3.26
C PRO A 239 -28.72 -12.13 -3.62
N LEU A 240 -28.98 -11.16 -2.73
CA LEU A 240 -29.89 -10.04 -2.99
C LEU A 240 -29.27 -8.97 -3.89
N ASN A 241 -27.94 -8.97 -4.07
CA ASN A 241 -27.24 -7.95 -4.86
C ASN A 241 -27.33 -8.16 -6.38
N GLU A 242 -27.81 -9.30 -6.85
CA GLU A 242 -28.02 -9.53 -8.29
C GLU A 242 -29.13 -8.64 -8.89
N LEU A 243 -30.05 -8.19 -8.06
CA LEU A 243 -31.21 -7.38 -8.48
C LEU A 243 -30.94 -5.87 -8.53
N TYR A 244 -29.91 -5.38 -7.86
CA TYR A 244 -29.60 -3.96 -7.78
C TYR A 244 -28.22 -3.64 -8.33
N LYS A 245 -28.15 -2.75 -9.31
CA LYS A 245 -26.88 -2.36 -9.98
C LYS A 245 -26.02 -1.40 -9.15
N THR A 246 -26.48 -0.88 -8.04
CA THR A 246 -25.72 0.02 -7.18
C THR A 246 -24.97 -0.77 -6.11
N SER A 247 -23.66 -0.64 -6.09
CA SER A 247 -22.82 -1.25 -5.05
C SER A 247 -23.06 -0.58 -3.70
N LYS A 248 -23.28 -1.39 -2.67
CA LYS A 248 -23.29 -0.92 -1.28
C LYS A 248 -21.90 -0.82 -0.66
N ALA A 249 -20.90 -1.37 -1.31
CA ALA A 249 -19.53 -1.37 -0.78
C ALA A 249 -18.93 0.05 -0.78
N ARG A 250 -18.67 0.56 0.40
CA ARG A 250 -18.00 1.85 0.61
C ARG A 250 -16.51 1.65 0.89
N VAL A 251 -16.13 0.49 1.39
CA VAL A 251 -14.77 0.20 1.83
C VAL A 251 -14.23 -1.03 1.10
N CYS A 252 -13.11 -0.87 0.43
CA CYS A 252 -12.34 -1.95 -0.16
C CYS A 252 -11.13 -2.26 0.71
N VAL A 253 -11.08 -3.46 1.28
CA VAL A 253 -10.00 -3.90 2.16
C VAL A 253 -9.03 -4.78 1.39
N THR A 254 -7.77 -4.37 1.31
CA THR A 254 -6.76 -5.03 0.49
C THR A 254 -5.42 -5.19 1.22
N VAL A 255 -4.48 -5.88 0.60
CA VAL A 255 -3.10 -6.02 1.10
C VAL A 255 -2.12 -5.28 0.20
N GLY A 256 -2.03 -5.67 -1.06
CA GLY A 256 -1.07 -5.12 -2.00
C GLY A 256 -1.68 -4.78 -3.37
N MET A 257 -2.96 -5.06 -3.57
CA MET A 257 -3.68 -4.61 -4.76
C MET A 257 -4.01 -3.13 -4.63
N MET A 258 -4.07 -2.42 -5.72
CA MET A 258 -4.38 -0.97 -5.77
C MET A 258 -3.36 -0.06 -5.06
N THR A 259 -2.14 -0.55 -4.80
CA THR A 259 -1.07 0.27 -4.18
C THR A 259 -0.45 1.25 -5.16
N THR A 260 -0.49 0.98 -6.46
CA THR A 260 0.10 1.84 -7.49
C THR A 260 -0.76 1.83 -8.75
N GLY A 261 -0.87 2.99 -9.41
CA GLY A 261 -1.57 3.11 -10.68
C GLY A 261 -3.09 2.92 -10.60
N TYR A 262 -3.68 2.93 -9.41
CA TYR A 262 -5.13 2.79 -9.25
C TYR A 262 -5.82 4.15 -9.33
N ASP A 263 -6.33 4.49 -10.50
CA ASP A 263 -7.06 5.74 -10.74
C ASP A 263 -8.55 5.58 -10.35
N CYS A 264 -8.90 6.05 -9.16
CA CYS A 264 -10.28 6.09 -8.64
C CYS A 264 -10.58 7.50 -8.13
N ARG A 265 -11.19 8.33 -8.97
CA ARG A 265 -11.34 9.77 -8.74
C ARG A 265 -12.28 10.16 -7.61
N ASP A 266 -13.20 9.29 -7.24
CA ASP A 266 -14.16 9.46 -6.15
C ASP A 266 -13.70 8.79 -4.84
N LEU A 267 -12.44 8.41 -4.75
CA LEU A 267 -11.82 7.94 -3.53
C LEU A 267 -11.62 9.10 -2.55
N LEU A 268 -12.21 9.00 -1.36
CA LEU A 268 -12.15 10.06 -0.36
C LEU A 268 -11.27 9.71 0.83
N ASN A 269 -11.09 8.43 1.14
CA ASN A 269 -10.32 8.01 2.30
C ASN A 269 -9.32 6.90 1.93
N ILE A 270 -8.15 6.97 2.58
CA ILE A 270 -7.14 5.89 2.56
C ILE A 270 -6.77 5.60 4.00
N CYS A 271 -6.87 4.33 4.40
CA CYS A 271 -6.51 3.87 5.74
C CYS A 271 -5.32 2.91 5.68
N LEU A 272 -4.28 3.24 6.40
CA LEU A 272 -3.08 2.42 6.50
C LEU A 272 -3.13 1.59 7.80
N PHE A 273 -3.76 0.41 7.74
CA PHE A 273 -3.81 -0.55 8.84
C PHE A 273 -2.62 -1.51 8.75
N ARG A 274 -1.51 -0.99 8.30
CA ARG A 274 -0.22 -1.67 8.22
C ARG A 274 0.90 -0.66 8.48
N PRO A 275 2.08 -1.08 9.01
CA PRO A 275 3.20 -0.17 9.11
C PRO A 275 3.70 0.22 7.72
N VAL A 276 4.09 1.46 7.63
CA VAL A 276 4.79 2.01 6.47
C VAL A 276 6.22 2.28 6.90
N PHE A 277 7.17 1.58 6.30
CA PHE A 277 8.58 1.61 6.73
C PHE A 277 9.44 2.60 5.96
N SER A 278 8.93 3.19 4.90
CA SER A 278 9.68 4.17 4.11
C SER A 278 8.79 5.30 3.61
N PRO A 279 9.33 6.53 3.46
CA PRO A 279 8.61 7.63 2.82
C PRO A 279 8.12 7.28 1.42
N THR A 280 8.88 6.49 0.67
CA THR A 280 8.55 5.99 -0.66
C THR A 280 7.27 5.17 -0.65
N GLU A 281 7.12 4.26 0.32
CA GLU A 281 5.92 3.43 0.45
C GLU A 281 4.69 4.26 0.88
N PHE A 282 4.92 5.34 1.64
CA PHE A 282 3.85 6.24 2.06
C PHE A 282 3.32 7.10 0.90
N ILE A 283 4.20 7.51 -0.01
CA ILE A 283 3.84 8.35 -1.17
C ILE A 283 3.15 7.54 -2.27
N GLN A 284 3.47 6.26 -2.40
CA GLN A 284 2.84 5.35 -3.38
C GLN A 284 1.39 5.05 -3.05
#